data_f391079f8052cbb8f6a7dc9687573adf
#
_entry.id   f391079f8052cbb8f6a7dc9687573adf
#
_cell.length_a   1.000
_cell.length_b   1.000
_cell.length_c   1.000
_cell.angle_alpha   90.00
_cell.angle_beta   90.00
_cell.angle_gamma   90.00
#
_symmetry.space_group_name_H-M   'P 1'
#
loop_
_entity.id
_entity.type
_entity.pdbx_description
1 polymer ?
#
loop_
_entity_poly.entity_id
_entity_poly.type
_entity_poly.pdbx_seq_one_letter_code
_entity_poly.pdbx_strand_id
1 'polypeptide(L)'
;MDIKEQTRKAYELFGKGDMETFFNEMIDDNIVWTFPGKEGVHPLSGVHKGKQAMMATMSKIPSLWPNFQLKILDMISEGNKVFVRVHATADNMDTIFGHYFEVSDDGKTKVMMTFDDTLSMFNAMKK
;
A
#
# COMPACT_ATOMS: atom_id res chain seq x y z
N MET A 1 -13.28 16.09 7.20
CA MET A 1 -12.09 15.21 7.25
C MET A 1 -11.07 15.71 6.25
N ASP A 2 -9.81 15.80 6.67
CA ASP A 2 -8.72 16.12 5.76
C ASP A 2 -8.17 14.81 5.18
N ILE A 3 -8.46 14.57 3.91
CA ILE A 3 -8.10 13.31 3.25
C ILE A 3 -6.59 13.12 3.16
N LYS A 4 -5.82 14.20 3.03
CA LYS A 4 -4.35 14.10 2.99
C LYS A 4 -3.77 13.74 4.34
N GLU A 5 -4.31 14.31 5.43
CA GLU A 5 -3.90 13.96 6.80
C GLU A 5 -4.25 12.52 7.13
N GLN A 6 -5.43 12.07 6.71
CA GLN A 6 -5.85 10.69 6.89
C GLN A 6 -4.90 9.74 6.15
N THR A 7 -4.50 10.10 4.95
CA THR A 7 -3.54 9.32 4.16
C THR A 7 -2.16 9.28 4.82
N ARG A 8 -1.67 10.42 5.33
CA ARG A 8 -0.38 10.46 6.05
C ARG A 8 -0.41 9.55 7.27
N LYS A 9 -1.52 9.55 8.01
CA LYS A 9 -1.70 8.70 9.18
C LYS A 9 -1.58 7.22 8.80
N ALA A 10 -2.18 6.82 7.68
CA ALA A 10 -2.10 5.45 7.21
C ALA A 10 -0.65 5.03 6.93
N TYR A 11 0.12 5.88 6.24
CA TYR A 11 1.53 5.59 5.98
C TYR A 11 2.36 5.55 7.26
N GLU A 12 2.06 6.43 8.20
CA GLU A 12 2.76 6.45 9.50
C GLU A 12 2.54 5.15 10.27
N LEU A 13 1.31 4.68 10.34
CA LEU A 13 0.99 3.41 11.00
C LEU A 13 1.66 2.22 10.31
N PHE A 14 1.63 2.20 8.99
CA PHE A 14 2.33 1.18 8.21
C PHE A 14 3.83 1.20 8.50
N GLY A 15 4.44 2.38 8.50
CA GLY A 15 5.87 2.54 8.75
C GLY A 15 6.31 2.12 10.14
N LYS A 16 5.44 2.29 11.14
CA LYS A 16 5.68 1.84 12.52
C LYS A 16 5.50 0.34 12.69
N GLY A 17 4.90 -0.32 11.71
CA GLY A 17 4.54 -1.72 11.84
C GLY A 17 3.29 -1.96 12.69
N ASP A 18 2.51 -0.89 12.99
CA ASP A 18 1.27 -1.02 13.75
C ASP A 18 0.14 -1.43 12.81
N MET A 19 0.20 -2.67 12.38
CA MET A 19 -0.73 -3.20 11.39
C MET A 19 -2.14 -3.40 11.94
N GLU A 20 -2.26 -3.65 13.24
CA GLU A 20 -3.59 -3.76 13.87
C GLU A 20 -4.36 -2.46 13.76
N THR A 21 -3.78 -1.33 14.16
CA THR A 21 -4.41 -0.03 14.04
C THR A 21 -4.61 0.36 12.58
N PHE A 22 -3.62 0.08 11.73
CA PHE A 22 -3.70 0.36 10.29
C PHE A 22 -4.95 -0.29 9.68
N PHE A 23 -5.13 -1.59 9.87
CA PHE A 23 -6.28 -2.30 9.29
C PHE A 23 -7.60 -1.93 9.95
N ASN A 24 -7.62 -1.73 11.28
CA ASN A 24 -8.85 -1.42 11.98
C ASN A 24 -9.36 0.01 11.71
N GLU A 25 -8.45 0.99 11.61
CA GLU A 25 -8.84 2.40 11.48
C GLU A 25 -8.78 2.94 10.06
N MET A 26 -7.88 2.43 9.22
CA MET A 26 -7.61 3.01 7.91
C MET A 26 -8.21 2.23 6.75
N ILE A 27 -8.56 0.96 6.93
CA ILE A 27 -8.95 0.08 5.84
C ILE A 27 -10.40 -0.36 6.01
N ASP A 28 -11.22 -0.15 4.98
CA ASP A 28 -12.61 -0.62 4.93
C ASP A 28 -12.65 -2.15 4.87
N ASP A 29 -13.65 -2.77 5.51
CA ASP A 29 -13.81 -4.23 5.49
C ASP A 29 -13.95 -4.78 4.07
N ASN A 30 -14.53 -4.00 3.17
CA ASN A 30 -14.77 -4.37 1.78
C ASN A 30 -13.76 -3.76 0.81
N ILE A 31 -12.55 -3.48 1.30
CA ILE A 31 -11.46 -2.94 0.48
C ILE A 31 -11.24 -3.78 -0.78
N VAL A 32 -10.99 -3.11 -1.90
CA VAL A 32 -10.50 -3.76 -3.11
C VAL A 32 -9.11 -3.19 -3.40
N TRP A 33 -8.11 -4.03 -3.26
CA TRP A 33 -6.71 -3.66 -3.52
C TRP A 33 -6.24 -4.35 -4.79
N THR A 34 -5.88 -3.56 -5.79
CA THR A 34 -5.33 -4.06 -7.04
C THR A 34 -3.83 -3.78 -7.09
N PHE A 35 -3.05 -4.83 -7.24
CA PHE A 35 -1.62 -4.76 -7.48
C PHE A 35 -1.37 -5.14 -8.93
N PRO A 36 -0.50 -4.43 -9.68
CA PRO A 36 -0.33 -4.66 -11.11
C PRO A 36 0.06 -6.09 -11.46
N GLY A 37 -0.49 -6.56 -12.55
CA GLY A 37 -0.14 -7.84 -13.09
C GLY A 37 -1.15 -8.93 -12.80
N LYS A 38 -1.02 -10.02 -13.55
CA LYS A 38 -1.86 -11.20 -13.37
C LYS A 38 -1.52 -11.87 -12.04
N GLU A 39 -2.54 -12.41 -11.39
CA GLU A 39 -2.35 -13.16 -10.15
C GLU A 39 -1.31 -14.27 -10.35
N GLY A 40 -0.36 -14.35 -9.43
CA GLY A 40 0.69 -15.37 -9.43
C GLY A 40 1.97 -14.99 -10.17
N VAL A 41 2.00 -13.93 -10.99
CA VAL A 41 3.24 -13.53 -11.67
C VAL A 41 4.18 -12.71 -10.77
N HIS A 42 3.65 -12.12 -9.71
CA HIS A 42 4.40 -11.40 -8.69
C HIS A 42 3.78 -11.77 -7.34
N PRO A 43 4.56 -11.81 -6.25
CA PRO A 43 4.02 -12.22 -4.95
C PRO A 43 2.79 -11.43 -4.48
N LEU A 44 2.66 -10.16 -4.91
CA LEU A 44 1.56 -9.29 -4.51
C LEU A 44 0.52 -9.08 -5.61
N SER A 45 0.77 -9.54 -6.85
CA SER A 45 -0.06 -9.18 -7.99
C SER A 45 -1.47 -9.77 -7.93
N GLY A 46 -2.41 -9.06 -8.56
CA GLY A 46 -3.80 -9.46 -8.66
C GLY A 46 -4.76 -8.51 -7.96
N VAL A 47 -6.03 -8.90 -7.93
CA VAL A 47 -7.08 -8.14 -7.25
C VAL A 47 -7.40 -8.83 -5.92
N HIS A 48 -7.16 -8.13 -4.83
CA HIS A 48 -7.40 -8.65 -3.47
C HIS A 48 -8.66 -8.02 -2.92
N LYS A 49 -9.70 -8.82 -2.72
CA LYS A 49 -11.01 -8.34 -2.27
C LYS A 49 -11.21 -8.65 -0.80
N GLY A 50 -11.46 -7.60 -0.03
CA GLY A 50 -11.71 -7.69 1.41
C GLY A 50 -10.46 -7.53 2.25
N LYS A 51 -10.69 -7.09 3.49
CA LYS A 51 -9.61 -6.80 4.44
C LYS A 51 -8.74 -8.03 4.72
N GLN A 52 -9.34 -9.21 4.85
CA GLN A 52 -8.60 -10.43 5.16
C GLN A 52 -7.64 -10.82 4.02
N ALA A 53 -8.09 -10.69 2.75
CA ALA A 53 -7.24 -10.97 1.60
C ALA A 53 -6.07 -9.99 1.53
N MET A 54 -6.33 -8.70 1.81
CA MET A 54 -5.29 -7.69 1.84
C MET A 54 -4.27 -7.97 2.94
N MET A 55 -4.73 -8.30 4.14
CA MET A 55 -3.86 -8.66 5.27
C MET A 55 -2.96 -9.85 4.93
N ALA A 56 -3.55 -10.90 4.38
CA ALA A 56 -2.81 -12.12 4.04
C ALA A 56 -1.71 -11.83 3.01
N THR A 57 -2.02 -11.03 1.98
CA THR A 57 -1.04 -10.69 0.94
C THR A 57 0.03 -9.75 1.48
N MET A 58 -0.34 -8.72 2.23
CA MET A 58 0.62 -7.78 2.81
C MET A 58 1.56 -8.43 3.84
N SER A 59 1.11 -9.48 4.50
CA SER A 59 1.94 -10.18 5.48
C SER A 59 3.21 -10.78 4.88
N LYS A 60 3.27 -10.94 3.56
CA LYS A 60 4.45 -11.45 2.85
C LYS A 60 5.57 -10.42 2.75
N ILE A 61 5.25 -9.13 2.88
CA ILE A 61 6.20 -8.04 2.58
C ILE A 61 7.45 -8.11 3.45
N PRO A 62 7.37 -8.21 4.80
CA PRO A 62 8.59 -8.15 5.61
C PRO A 62 9.60 -9.26 5.33
N SER A 63 9.14 -10.46 4.98
CA SER A 63 10.04 -11.57 4.72
C SER A 63 10.65 -11.52 3.32
N LEU A 64 9.91 -10.98 2.33
CA LEU A 64 10.38 -10.89 0.96
C LEU A 64 11.24 -9.64 0.72
N TRP A 65 10.94 -8.56 1.42
CA TRP A 65 11.67 -7.30 1.30
C TRP A 65 12.09 -6.79 2.68
N PRO A 66 13.16 -7.33 3.27
CA PRO A 66 13.64 -6.88 4.58
C PRO A 66 13.92 -5.38 4.59
N ASN A 67 13.56 -4.71 5.68
CA ASN A 67 13.73 -3.26 5.86
C ASN A 67 12.94 -2.41 4.85
N PHE A 68 11.78 -2.91 4.42
CA PHE A 68 10.88 -2.21 3.52
C PHE A 68 10.38 -0.91 4.15
N GLN A 69 10.58 0.22 3.46
CA GLN A 69 10.16 1.55 3.93
C GLN A 69 9.50 2.31 2.79
N LEU A 70 8.47 3.07 3.14
CA LEU A 70 7.78 3.96 2.22
C LEU A 70 7.81 5.38 2.78
N LYS A 71 8.35 6.32 2.03
CA LYS A 71 8.40 7.73 2.42
C LYS A 71 7.60 8.54 1.42
N ILE A 72 6.60 9.28 1.89
CA ILE A 72 5.79 10.15 1.03
C ILE A 72 6.67 11.26 0.45
N LEU A 73 6.66 11.40 -0.86
CA LEU A 73 7.32 12.50 -1.56
C LEU A 73 6.34 13.65 -1.79
N ASP A 74 5.16 13.33 -2.31
CA ASP A 74 4.07 14.29 -2.50
C ASP A 74 2.76 13.53 -2.68
N MET A 75 1.65 14.27 -2.63
CA MET A 75 0.34 13.71 -2.89
C MET A 75 -0.59 14.74 -3.48
N ILE A 76 -1.51 14.26 -4.32
CA ILE A 76 -2.54 15.06 -4.98
C ILE A 76 -3.88 14.48 -4.58
N SER A 77 -4.86 15.32 -4.29
CA SER A 77 -6.20 14.86 -3.96
C SER A 77 -7.27 15.65 -4.71
N GLU A 78 -8.36 14.97 -5.03
CA GLU A 78 -9.55 15.57 -5.62
C GLU A 78 -10.76 14.77 -5.14
N GLY A 79 -11.67 15.43 -4.42
CA GLY A 79 -12.82 14.75 -3.81
C GLY A 79 -12.36 13.69 -2.83
N ASN A 80 -12.82 12.45 -3.03
CA ASN A 80 -12.46 11.32 -2.18
C ASN A 80 -11.25 10.52 -2.72
N LYS A 81 -10.55 11.06 -3.71
CA LYS A 81 -9.44 10.37 -4.40
C LYS A 81 -8.12 10.99 -4.02
N VAL A 82 -7.12 10.14 -3.77
CA VAL A 82 -5.76 10.59 -3.44
C VAL A 82 -4.77 9.78 -4.24
N PHE A 83 -3.80 10.46 -4.83
CA PHE A 83 -2.64 9.80 -5.44
C PHE A 83 -1.39 10.21 -4.68
N VAL A 84 -0.58 9.23 -4.27
CA VAL A 84 0.62 9.44 -3.47
C VAL A 84 1.82 8.91 -4.22
N ARG A 85 2.84 9.75 -4.36
CA ARG A 85 4.13 9.32 -4.89
C ARG A 85 5.04 9.07 -3.70
N VAL A 86 5.65 7.89 -3.64
CA VAL A 86 6.46 7.48 -2.49
C VAL A 86 7.85 7.02 -2.91
N HIS A 87 8.83 7.30 -2.06
CA HIS A 87 10.16 6.73 -2.17
C HIS A 87 10.14 5.40 -1.43
N ALA A 88 10.39 4.33 -2.16
CA ALA A 88 10.33 2.97 -1.64
C ALA A 88 11.75 2.39 -1.54
N THR A 89 12.11 1.93 -0.36
CA THR A 89 13.42 1.32 -0.11
C THR A 89 13.26 0.00 0.64
N ALA A 90 14.21 -0.88 0.43
CA ALA A 90 14.37 -2.13 1.16
C ALA A 90 15.81 -2.57 0.95
N ASP A 91 16.20 -3.71 1.51
CA ASP A 91 17.50 -4.28 1.17
C ASP A 91 17.54 -4.52 -0.35
N ASN A 92 18.53 -3.94 -1.01
CA ASN A 92 18.73 -4.03 -2.47
C ASN A 92 17.64 -3.36 -3.32
N MET A 93 16.84 -2.46 -2.72
CA MET A 93 15.82 -1.74 -3.48
C MET A 93 15.83 -0.26 -3.12
N ASP A 94 15.78 0.60 -4.16
CA ASP A 94 15.66 2.05 -4.01
C ASP A 94 14.96 2.55 -5.27
N THR A 95 13.67 2.86 -5.15
CA THR A 95 12.85 3.23 -6.30
C THR A 95 11.66 4.10 -5.89
N ILE A 96 10.81 4.43 -6.86
CA ILE A 96 9.61 5.26 -6.66
C ILE A 96 8.39 4.41 -6.97
N PHE A 97 7.41 4.46 -6.06
CA PHE A 97 6.09 3.86 -6.27
C PHE A 97 5.02 4.95 -6.37
N GLY A 98 3.88 4.60 -6.96
CA GLY A 98 2.68 5.42 -6.94
C GLY A 98 1.52 4.62 -6.37
N HIS A 99 0.75 5.24 -5.47
CA HIS A 99 -0.42 4.62 -4.86
C HIS A 99 -1.65 5.49 -5.04
N TYR A 100 -2.73 4.87 -5.49
CA TYR A 100 -4.03 5.53 -5.67
C TYR A 100 -5.02 4.99 -4.65
N PHE A 101 -5.74 5.91 -4.00
CA PHE A 101 -6.74 5.54 -2.98
C PHE A 101 -8.06 6.24 -3.22
N GLU A 102 -9.16 5.54 -2.89
CA GLU A 102 -10.46 6.16 -2.69
C GLU A 102 -10.89 5.92 -1.24
N VAL A 103 -11.28 7.01 -0.58
CA VAL A 103 -11.57 7.02 0.84
C VAL A 103 -13.07 7.24 1.03
N SER A 104 -13.70 6.44 1.89
CA SER A 104 -15.12 6.60 2.21
C SER A 104 -15.33 7.72 3.24
N ASP A 105 -16.60 8.10 3.45
CA ASP A 105 -16.96 9.22 4.32
C ASP A 105 -16.51 9.03 5.76
N ASP A 106 -16.34 7.78 6.20
CA ASP A 106 -15.86 7.46 7.54
C ASP A 106 -14.34 7.48 7.67
N GLY A 107 -13.64 7.89 6.60
CA GLY A 107 -12.17 7.99 6.61
C GLY A 107 -11.42 6.72 6.30
N LYS A 108 -12.11 5.64 5.95
CA LYS A 108 -11.46 4.37 5.62
C LYS A 108 -11.27 4.21 4.12
N THR A 109 -10.13 3.64 3.73
CA THR A 109 -9.81 3.38 2.33
C THR A 109 -10.63 2.19 1.83
N LYS A 110 -11.39 2.41 0.77
CA LYS A 110 -12.23 1.37 0.15
C LYS A 110 -11.69 0.88 -1.19
N VAL A 111 -10.82 1.65 -1.84
CA VAL A 111 -10.14 1.25 -3.08
C VAL A 111 -8.68 1.63 -2.95
N MET A 112 -7.80 0.71 -3.27
CA MET A 112 -6.37 0.97 -3.35
C MET A 112 -5.83 0.33 -4.62
N MET A 113 -5.06 1.10 -5.38
CA MET A 113 -4.34 0.59 -6.54
C MET A 113 -2.89 1.00 -6.41
N THR A 114 -2.00 0.04 -6.53
CA THR A 114 -0.56 0.30 -6.44
C THR A 114 0.04 0.27 -7.83
N PHE A 115 0.89 1.26 -8.12
CA PHE A 115 1.63 1.37 -9.38
C PHE A 115 3.10 1.31 -9.01
N ASP A 116 3.50 0.14 -8.55
CA ASP A 116 4.82 -0.06 -7.99
C ASP A 116 5.81 -0.51 -9.08
N ASP A 117 7.09 -0.26 -8.82
CA ASP A 117 8.16 -0.75 -9.68
C ASP A 117 8.35 -2.24 -9.45
N THR A 118 7.54 -3.04 -10.14
CA THR A 118 7.49 -4.49 -9.93
C THR A 118 8.79 -5.19 -10.31
N LEU A 119 9.51 -4.65 -11.29
CA LEU A 119 10.80 -5.22 -11.68
C LEU A 119 11.84 -5.06 -10.57
N SER A 120 11.95 -3.83 -10.02
CA SER A 120 12.86 -3.58 -8.90
C SER A 120 12.52 -4.43 -7.69
N MET A 121 11.21 -4.55 -7.39
CA MET A 121 10.75 -5.40 -6.29
C MET A 121 11.13 -6.86 -6.51
N PHE A 122 10.87 -7.37 -7.71
CA PHE A 122 11.16 -8.77 -8.03
C PHE A 122 12.66 -9.06 -7.93
N ASN A 123 13.49 -8.16 -8.45
CA ASN A 123 14.95 -8.32 -8.41
C ASN A 123 15.52 -8.21 -6.99
N ALA A 124 14.89 -7.42 -6.13
CA ALA A 124 15.33 -7.23 -4.75
C ALA A 124 14.79 -8.29 -3.78
N MET A 125 13.83 -9.09 -4.25
CA MET A 125 13.13 -10.06 -3.41
C MET A 125 14.11 -11.07 -2.81
N LYS A 126 13.97 -11.31 -1.51
CA LYS A 126 14.78 -12.31 -0.81
C LYS A 126 14.36 -13.71 -1.25
N LYS A 127 15.36 -14.48 -1.61
CA LYS A 127 15.16 -15.86 -2.07
C LYS A 127 15.38 -16.87 -0.96
#